data_54c78044edf717bffd2717d37012a859
#
_entry.id   54c78044edf717bffd2717d37012a859
#
_cell.length_a   1.000
_cell.length_b   1.000
_cell.length_c   1.000
_cell.angle_alpha   90.00
_cell.angle_beta   90.00
_cell.angle_gamma   90.00
#
_symmetry.space_group_name_H-M   'P 1'
#
loop_
_entity.id
_entity.type
_entity.pdbx_description
1 polymer ?
#
loop_
_entity_poly.entity_id
_entity_poly.type
_entity_poly.pdbx_seq_one_letter_code
_entity_poly.pdbx_strand_id
1 'polypeptide(L)'
;VDVVGYQAEDANQVLAALEQKKLVVVLMWPGHFTASGHFIILRGLDEDGKVVVADPSSRERSEVSWDFHLIVDEAAKKAGANGPFWVIG
;
A
#
# COMPACT_ATOMS: atom_id res chain seq x y z
N VAL A 1 7.31 -17.74 4.82
CA VAL A 1 6.54 -16.53 4.50
C VAL A 1 6.55 -16.33 3.00
N ASP A 2 5.37 -16.26 2.41
CA ASP A 2 5.24 -16.04 0.98
C ASP A 2 5.13 -14.54 0.69
N VAL A 3 5.76 -14.11 -0.40
CA VAL A 3 5.67 -12.74 -0.89
C VAL A 3 5.21 -12.80 -2.34
N VAL A 4 4.09 -12.12 -2.64
CA VAL A 4 3.54 -12.08 -3.99
C VAL A 4 3.44 -10.62 -4.43
N GLY A 5 4.05 -10.30 -5.56
CA GLY A 5 4.01 -8.96 -6.13
C GLY A 5 2.80 -8.75 -7.03
N TYR A 6 2.27 -7.52 -7.01
CA TYR A 6 1.15 -7.14 -7.88
C TYR A 6 1.40 -5.76 -8.47
N GLN A 7 0.94 -5.57 -9.68
CA GLN A 7 0.96 -4.27 -10.36
C GLN A 7 -0.32 -3.52 -10.04
N ALA A 8 -0.36 -2.22 -10.37
CA ALA A 8 -1.53 -1.37 -10.09
C ALA A 8 -2.81 -1.89 -10.76
N GLU A 9 -2.70 -2.52 -11.92
CA GLU A 9 -3.83 -3.10 -12.63
C GLU A 9 -4.45 -4.29 -11.88
N ASP A 10 -3.70 -4.87 -10.95
CA ASP A 10 -4.15 -6.00 -10.11
C ASP A 10 -4.54 -5.54 -8.71
N ALA A 11 -4.92 -4.26 -8.56
CA ALA A 11 -5.26 -3.69 -7.25
C ALA A 11 -6.36 -4.44 -6.51
N ASN A 12 -7.29 -5.07 -7.24
CA ASN A 12 -8.35 -5.87 -6.61
C ASN A 12 -7.77 -7.05 -5.80
N GLN A 13 -6.67 -7.62 -6.26
CA GLN A 13 -5.98 -8.70 -5.54
C GLN A 13 -5.35 -8.18 -4.25
N VAL A 14 -4.82 -6.95 -4.30
CA VAL A 14 -4.24 -6.30 -3.13
C VAL A 14 -5.32 -6.01 -2.09
N LEU A 15 -6.46 -5.48 -2.52
CA LEU A 15 -7.58 -5.20 -1.62
C LEU A 15 -8.09 -6.48 -0.96
N ALA A 16 -8.20 -7.56 -1.73
CA ALA A 16 -8.62 -8.86 -1.19
C ALA A 16 -7.64 -9.36 -0.11
N ALA A 17 -6.34 -9.14 -0.32
CA ALA A 17 -5.32 -9.51 0.66
C ALA A 17 -5.48 -8.73 1.96
N LEU A 18 -5.78 -7.43 1.87
CA LEU A 18 -6.04 -6.61 3.05
C LEU A 18 -7.27 -7.09 3.80
N GLU A 19 -8.32 -7.49 3.07
CA GLU A 19 -9.52 -8.06 3.68
C GLU A 19 -9.23 -9.38 4.40
N GLN A 20 -8.21 -10.11 3.96
CA GLN A 20 -7.74 -11.34 4.60
C GLN A 20 -6.73 -11.08 5.72
N LYS A 21 -6.53 -9.82 6.08
CA LYS A 21 -5.63 -9.38 7.15
C LYS A 21 -4.16 -9.68 6.87
N LYS A 22 -3.77 -9.67 5.60
CA LYS A 22 -2.37 -9.77 5.20
C LYS A 22 -1.76 -8.37 5.16
N LEU A 23 -0.45 -8.31 5.35
CA LEU A 23 0.28 -7.05 5.22
C LEU A 23 0.66 -6.84 3.75
N VAL A 24 0.69 -5.57 3.34
CA VAL A 24 1.10 -5.22 1.98
C VAL A 24 2.15 -4.10 2.06
N VAL A 25 3.29 -4.33 1.41
CA VAL A 25 4.32 -3.30 1.26
C VAL A 25 4.09 -2.61 -0.08
N VAL A 26 4.13 -1.29 -0.10
CA VAL A 26 3.90 -0.51 -1.32
C VAL A 26 5.04 0.47 -1.54
N LEU A 27 5.53 0.54 -2.78
CA LEU A 27 6.46 1.60 -3.19
C LEU A 27 5.63 2.77 -3.72
N MET A 28 5.75 3.93 -3.08
CA MET A 28 5.00 5.12 -3.45
C MET A 28 5.86 6.07 -4.29
N TRP A 29 5.25 6.70 -5.30
CA TRP A 29 5.81 7.82 -6.04
C TRP A 29 5.47 9.14 -5.33
N PRO A 30 6.00 10.28 -5.80
CA PRO A 30 5.67 11.58 -5.21
C PRO A 30 4.16 11.84 -5.15
N GLY A 31 3.71 12.30 -3.98
CA GLY A 31 2.31 12.58 -3.69
C GLY A 31 2.15 12.82 -2.20
N HIS A 32 1.06 12.33 -1.63
CA HIS A 32 0.76 12.54 -0.21
C HIS A 32 1.74 11.87 0.75
N PHE A 33 2.42 10.80 0.31
CA PHE A 33 3.29 10.01 1.19
C PHE A 33 4.76 10.38 1.09
N THR A 34 5.18 10.97 0.00
CA THR A 34 6.59 11.27 -0.24
C THR A 34 6.74 12.34 -1.30
N ALA A 35 7.88 13.05 -1.27
CA ALA A 35 8.24 14.00 -2.32
C ALA A 35 9.07 13.36 -3.43
N SER A 36 9.62 12.17 -3.21
CA SER A 36 10.50 11.50 -4.17
C SER A 36 10.12 10.05 -4.44
N GLY A 37 10.11 9.21 -3.43
CA GLY A 37 9.78 7.80 -3.52
C GLY A 37 10.05 7.15 -2.17
N HIS A 38 9.21 6.17 -1.77
CA HIS A 38 9.27 5.69 -0.41
C HIS A 38 8.35 4.50 -0.21
N PHE A 39 8.75 3.55 0.60
CA PHE A 39 7.93 2.39 0.94
C PHE A 39 7.05 2.70 2.13
N ILE A 40 5.80 2.24 2.05
CA ILE A 40 4.88 2.24 3.20
C ILE A 40 4.32 0.83 3.37
N ILE A 41 3.71 0.57 4.53
CA ILE A 41 3.08 -0.71 4.80
C ILE A 41 1.59 -0.48 4.99
N LEU A 42 0.77 -1.24 4.27
CA LEU A 42 -0.68 -1.26 4.46
C LEU A 42 -0.98 -2.34 5.48
N ARG A 43 -1.52 -1.93 6.62
CA ARG A 43 -1.73 -2.82 7.77
C ARG A 43 -3.09 -3.53 7.78
N GLY A 44 -4.06 -2.98 7.08
CA GLY A 44 -5.40 -3.50 7.04
C GLY A 44 -6.41 -2.44 6.67
N LEU A 45 -7.68 -2.75 6.88
CA LEU A 45 -8.80 -1.85 6.60
C LEU A 45 -9.49 -1.50 7.91
N ASP A 46 -9.98 -0.24 8.01
CA ASP A 46 -10.79 0.17 9.15
C ASP A 46 -12.28 -0.15 8.91
N GLU A 47 -13.15 0.27 9.83
CA GLU A 47 -14.58 -0.01 9.76
C GLU A 47 -15.24 0.59 8.52
N ASP A 48 -14.69 1.67 7.97
CA ASP A 48 -15.20 2.36 6.80
C ASP A 48 -14.60 1.82 5.49
N GLY A 49 -13.75 0.79 5.58
CA GLY A 49 -13.08 0.23 4.42
C GLY A 49 -11.89 1.03 3.93
N LYS A 50 -11.43 1.98 4.72
CA LYS A 50 -10.23 2.76 4.40
C LYS A 50 -8.99 2.04 4.89
N VAL A 51 -7.85 2.36 4.28
CA VAL A 51 -6.59 1.68 4.56
C VAL A 51 -5.87 2.28 5.75
N VAL A 52 -5.48 1.43 6.69
CA VAL A 52 -4.62 1.81 7.80
C VAL A 52 -3.18 1.60 7.36
N VAL A 53 -2.37 2.66 7.47
CA VAL A 53 -1.00 2.69 6.96
C VAL A 53 0.00 2.74 8.10
N ALA A 54 1.14 2.05 7.95
CA ALA A 54 2.32 2.29 8.75
C ALA A 54 3.36 2.93 7.82
N ASP A 55 3.62 4.21 8.02
CA ASP A 55 4.59 4.98 7.25
C ASP A 55 5.81 5.25 8.13
N PRO A 56 6.95 4.63 7.83
CA PRO A 56 8.13 4.78 8.69
C PRO A 56 8.67 6.20 8.74
N SER A 57 8.29 7.06 7.79
CA SER A 57 8.75 8.44 7.74
C SER A 57 7.75 9.43 8.36
N SER A 58 6.56 8.99 8.76
CA SER A 58 5.52 9.90 9.25
C SER A 58 4.56 9.22 10.21
N ARG A 59 4.60 9.67 11.46
CA ARG A 59 3.60 9.26 12.44
C ARG A 59 2.21 9.78 12.06
N GLU A 60 2.14 11.00 11.55
CA GLU A 60 0.86 11.62 11.18
C GLU A 60 0.14 10.82 10.10
N ARG A 61 0.87 10.38 9.06
CA ARG A 61 0.28 9.57 8.00
C ARG A 61 -0.14 8.19 8.51
N SER A 62 0.49 7.71 9.58
CA SER A 62 0.15 6.42 10.20
C SER A 62 -1.05 6.50 11.13
N GLU A 63 -1.48 7.70 11.52
CA GLU A 63 -2.59 7.92 12.45
C GLU A 63 -3.94 8.16 11.77
N VAL A 64 -3.94 8.31 10.45
CA VAL A 64 -5.17 8.52 9.67
C VAL A 64 -5.39 7.35 8.72
N SER A 65 -6.63 7.11 8.35
CA SER A 65 -6.96 6.11 7.35
C SER A 65 -7.02 6.76 5.98
N TRP A 66 -6.65 6.00 4.94
CA TRP A 66 -6.51 6.50 3.58
C TRP A 66 -7.43 5.77 2.63
N ASP A 67 -7.92 6.48 1.61
CA ASP A 67 -8.67 5.87 0.53
C ASP A 67 -7.72 4.96 -0.27
N PHE A 68 -8.13 3.71 -0.50
CA PHE A 68 -7.31 2.74 -1.23
C PHE A 68 -7.00 3.23 -2.65
N HIS A 69 -7.96 3.87 -3.32
CA HIS A 69 -7.74 4.38 -4.68
C HIS A 69 -6.66 5.46 -4.73
N LEU A 70 -6.57 6.30 -3.70
CA LEU A 70 -5.51 7.30 -3.62
C LEU A 70 -4.15 6.62 -3.53
N ILE A 71 -4.05 5.57 -2.74
CA ILE A 71 -2.80 4.82 -2.61
C ILE A 71 -2.42 4.18 -3.94
N VAL A 72 -3.36 3.57 -4.63
CA VAL A 72 -3.12 2.95 -5.94
C VAL A 72 -2.67 4.00 -6.97
N ASP A 73 -3.31 5.16 -6.96
CA ASP A 73 -2.98 6.24 -7.90
C ASP A 73 -1.57 6.79 -7.65
N GLU A 74 -1.13 6.84 -6.40
CA GLU A 74 0.18 7.37 -6.04
C GLU A 74 1.27 6.30 -5.96
N ALA A 75 0.94 5.03 -6.13
CA ALA A 75 1.92 3.97 -6.16
C ALA A 75 2.81 4.09 -7.41
N ALA A 76 4.04 3.61 -7.30
CA ALA A 76 5.02 3.69 -8.38
C ALA A 76 4.52 2.94 -9.62
N LYS A 77 4.54 3.62 -10.78
CA LYS A 77 4.06 3.03 -12.03
C LYS A 77 4.98 1.94 -12.57
N LYS A 78 6.28 2.04 -12.27
CA LYS A 78 7.29 1.11 -12.79
C LYS A 78 8.20 0.66 -11.65
N ALA A 79 7.69 -0.21 -10.80
CA ALA A 79 8.50 -0.80 -9.76
C ALA A 79 9.03 -2.15 -10.25
N GLY A 80 10.24 -2.48 -9.88
CA GLY A 80 10.81 -3.80 -10.17
C GLY A 80 10.19 -4.88 -9.29
N ALA A 81 10.64 -6.13 -9.48
CA ALA A 81 10.24 -7.27 -8.66
C ALA A 81 8.71 -7.47 -8.58
N ASN A 82 8.03 -7.18 -9.68
CA ASN A 82 6.57 -7.35 -9.85
C ASN A 82 5.72 -6.42 -8.98
N GLY A 83 6.34 -5.36 -8.40
CA GLY A 83 5.58 -4.36 -7.62
C GLY A 83 4.76 -3.42 -8.49
N PRO A 84 4.21 -2.36 -7.90
CA PRO A 84 4.60 -1.71 -6.65
C PRO A 84 4.02 -2.28 -5.36
N PHE A 85 3.19 -3.31 -5.43
CA PHE A 85 2.58 -3.92 -4.26
C PHE A 85 3.16 -5.31 -4.01
N TRP A 86 3.52 -5.61 -2.75
CA TRP A 86 3.98 -6.93 -2.35
C TRP A 86 3.17 -7.40 -1.15
N VAL A 87 2.39 -8.46 -1.35
CA VAL A 87 1.58 -9.06 -0.28
C VAL A 87 2.44 -10.05 0.48
N ILE A 88 2.42 -9.93 1.80
CA ILE A 88 3.19 -10.78 2.71
C ILE A 88 2.23 -11.65 3.51
N GLY A 89 2.41 -12.93 3.44
CA GLY A 89 1.59 -13.87 4.21
C GLY A 89 1.18 -15.15 3.49
#